data_b71c10cd8a9bcadbd7dc56932bfc92de
#
_entry.id   b71c10cd8a9bcadbd7dc56932bfc92de
#
_cell.length_a   1.000
_cell.length_b   1.000
_cell.length_c   1.000
_cell.angle_alpha   90.00
_cell.angle_beta   90.00
_cell.angle_gamma   90.00
#
_symmetry.space_group_name_H-M   'P 1'
#
loop_
_entity.id
_entity.type
_entity.pdbx_description
1 polymer ?
#
loop_
_entity_poly.entity_id
_entity_poly.type
_entity_poly.pdbx_seq_one_letter_code
_entity_poly.pdbx_strand_id
1 'polypeptide(L)'
;MRRSVLVSVLVLVLIAGLVAGVVVVRGQSGPAPAAQAGQPKAVTPWCNFVLAGKDATADGSVLMGYNNDWSANNYVYLEAVPGDATHNQYVKLYTWGGVPEGGINVHQLGALYGTATSLDKSVLAADPFVKKGYGGEIWDLILQQCTTAKEAIDLLEQMSQTGFTWGAAGSFAVGDPDEVWLFELLGGHHWVAQRVPDNAFLAHPNLVTVRGVDLADTANFRGSPDLQEFAESIGRYSPADGPFDVAWAYADRADLQTFYDTNRMWGAYDLVAPSLGLTPTMPYATRPVYVVPEKQLTRQDIMAISSYHYEGTSLDQTQGYALKSPHAQTNRPICYSTTDYSAVWQLRSGRPDAIGGVMWLAPCRPCSSAYVPFYDSITSVPAAWTNKAAYNVFRTVADSLDNKGTVDGEIRYKHYIPLVRSVYGGFEAECTGAQARTERAAARLRGAARITYLTNYSSMRATQAQSLAAGLPVQMP
;
A
#
# COMPACT_ATOMS: atom_id res chain seq x y z
N MET A 1 -62.67 -29.15 5.17
CA MET A 1 -63.04 -28.45 6.42
C MET A 1 -61.78 -28.18 7.23
N ARG A 2 -61.67 -26.92 7.77
CA ARG A 2 -60.68 -26.36 8.68
C ARG A 2 -59.34 -25.93 8.00
N ARG A 3 -59.23 -24.79 7.75
CA ARG A 3 -58.73 -23.40 7.92
C ARG A 3 -57.41 -23.38 8.68
N SER A 4 -56.35 -22.97 7.94
CA SER A 4 -55.04 -22.57 8.43
C SER A 4 -55.04 -21.06 8.69
N VAL A 5 -54.58 -20.62 9.85
CA VAL A 5 -54.42 -19.21 10.21
C VAL A 5 -52.96 -18.82 10.01
N LEU A 6 -52.74 -17.85 9.13
CA LEU A 6 -51.46 -17.11 9.03
C LEU A 6 -51.41 -16.10 10.19
N VAL A 7 -50.29 -16.08 10.89
CA VAL A 7 -49.94 -14.99 11.83
C VAL A 7 -48.82 -14.16 11.18
N SER A 8 -49.20 -12.96 10.77
CA SER A 8 -48.22 -11.93 10.32
C SER A 8 -47.83 -11.11 11.53
N VAL A 9 -46.53 -11.07 11.84
CA VAL A 9 -45.96 -10.17 12.85
C VAL A 9 -45.51 -8.89 12.16
N LEU A 10 -46.22 -7.80 12.46
CA LEU A 10 -45.89 -6.43 12.01
C LEU A 10 -44.93 -5.81 13.04
N VAL A 11 -43.72 -5.49 12.64
CA VAL A 11 -42.78 -4.68 13.45
C VAL A 11 -42.96 -3.22 13.08
N LEU A 12 -43.53 -2.44 13.98
CA LEU A 12 -43.63 -0.97 13.89
C LEU A 12 -42.33 -0.36 14.41
N VAL A 13 -41.60 0.35 13.56
CA VAL A 13 -40.50 1.23 13.97
C VAL A 13 -41.05 2.64 14.11
N LEU A 14 -41.05 3.14 15.34
CA LEU A 14 -41.40 4.54 15.66
C LEU A 14 -40.18 5.45 15.36
N ILE A 15 -40.32 6.35 14.38
CA ILE A 15 -39.40 7.45 14.14
C ILE A 15 -39.92 8.68 14.91
N ALA A 16 -39.20 9.07 15.96
CA ALA A 16 -39.42 10.33 16.64
C ALA A 16 -38.69 11.46 15.90
N GLY A 17 -39.43 12.36 15.27
CA GLY A 17 -38.90 13.56 14.64
C GLY A 17 -38.57 14.62 15.66
N LEU A 18 -37.33 15.12 15.64
CA LEU A 18 -36.96 16.37 16.33
C LEU A 18 -36.98 17.49 15.29
N VAL A 19 -37.91 18.42 15.49
CA VAL A 19 -37.96 19.70 14.78
C VAL A 19 -37.01 20.65 15.50
N ALA A 20 -35.88 20.99 14.88
CA ALA A 20 -35.00 22.07 15.34
C ALA A 20 -35.38 23.36 14.66
N GLY A 21 -35.89 24.31 15.43
CA GLY A 21 -36.22 25.66 14.97
C GLY A 21 -34.95 26.45 14.63
N VAL A 22 -34.93 27.07 13.45
CA VAL A 22 -33.91 28.02 13.03
C VAL A 22 -34.17 29.37 13.68
N VAL A 23 -33.35 29.79 14.63
CA VAL A 23 -33.31 31.18 15.14
C VAL A 23 -32.27 31.95 14.33
N VAL A 24 -32.73 32.87 13.50
CA VAL A 24 -31.85 33.81 12.79
C VAL A 24 -31.48 34.93 13.74
N VAL A 25 -30.26 34.94 14.26
CA VAL A 25 -29.65 36.04 14.98
C VAL A 25 -28.79 36.86 14.01
N ARG A 26 -29.22 38.07 13.68
CA ARG A 26 -28.35 39.06 13.02
C ARG A 26 -27.35 39.57 14.05
N GLY A 27 -26.08 39.16 13.94
CA GLY A 27 -24.98 39.65 14.77
C GLY A 27 -24.07 40.60 13.99
N GLN A 28 -23.71 41.66 14.65
CA GLN A 28 -22.88 42.78 14.21
C GLN A 28 -21.45 42.32 13.84
N SER A 29 -20.87 42.95 12.84
CA SER A 29 -19.49 42.79 12.40
C SER A 29 -18.49 43.33 13.43
N GLY A 30 -17.86 42.44 14.18
CA GLY A 30 -16.63 42.74 14.95
C GLY A 30 -15.39 42.39 14.13
N PRO A 31 -14.18 42.89 14.49
CA PRO A 31 -12.96 42.67 13.75
C PRO A 31 -12.62 41.17 13.70
N ALA A 32 -12.13 40.70 12.52
CA ALA A 32 -11.77 39.32 12.28
C ALA A 32 -10.75 38.83 13.33
N PRO A 33 -10.97 37.67 13.95
CA PRO A 33 -9.97 37.08 14.82
C PRO A 33 -8.75 36.65 13.98
N ALA A 34 -7.57 36.93 14.55
CA ALA A 34 -6.28 36.47 14.00
C ALA A 34 -6.35 34.97 13.72
N ALA A 35 -5.82 34.56 12.56
CA ALA A 35 -5.77 33.17 12.13
C ALA A 35 -5.16 32.32 13.25
N GLN A 36 -5.98 31.54 13.92
CA GLN A 36 -5.49 30.45 14.76
C GLN A 36 -4.82 29.43 13.84
N ALA A 37 -3.54 29.15 14.10
CA ALA A 37 -2.85 28.01 13.50
C ALA A 37 -3.77 26.80 13.64
N GLY A 38 -4.19 26.24 12.51
CA GLY A 38 -5.19 25.18 12.45
C GLY A 38 -4.82 24.03 13.37
N GLN A 39 -5.78 23.57 14.16
CA GLN A 39 -5.61 22.29 14.85
C GLN A 39 -5.26 21.23 13.83
N PRO A 40 -4.27 20.33 14.11
CA PRO A 40 -3.93 19.28 13.19
C PRO A 40 -5.22 18.49 12.87
N LYS A 41 -5.58 18.41 11.60
CA LYS A 41 -6.62 17.49 11.11
C LYS A 41 -6.37 16.14 11.78
N ALA A 42 -7.41 15.51 12.32
CA ALA A 42 -7.30 14.15 12.84
C ALA A 42 -6.54 13.32 11.81
N VAL A 43 -5.45 12.68 12.24
CA VAL A 43 -4.59 11.90 11.35
C VAL A 43 -5.45 10.79 10.77
N THR A 44 -5.88 10.96 9.53
CA THR A 44 -6.54 9.91 8.77
C THR A 44 -5.48 8.86 8.46
N PRO A 45 -5.74 7.56 8.65
CA PRO A 45 -4.79 6.52 8.28
C PRO A 45 -4.58 6.56 6.76
N TRP A 46 -3.32 6.55 6.32
CA TRP A 46 -2.99 6.70 4.91
C TRP A 46 -1.83 5.78 4.54
N CYS A 47 -2.03 4.92 3.54
CA CYS A 47 -1.06 3.96 3.05
C CYS A 47 0.17 4.61 2.40
N ASN A 48 1.20 3.82 2.13
CA ASN A 48 2.32 4.22 1.29
C ASN A 48 2.89 3.01 0.57
N PHE A 49 3.51 3.23 -0.60
CA PHE A 49 4.22 2.20 -1.32
C PHE A 49 5.51 2.72 -1.95
N VAL A 50 6.37 1.79 -2.30
CA VAL A 50 7.62 2.05 -3.02
C VAL A 50 7.74 1.07 -4.19
N LEU A 51 8.32 1.54 -5.29
CA LEU A 51 8.52 0.76 -6.51
C LEU A 51 9.98 0.86 -6.93
N ALA A 52 10.58 -0.25 -7.34
CA ALA A 52 11.93 -0.29 -7.89
C ALA A 52 11.93 -1.06 -9.21
N GLY A 53 12.44 -0.42 -10.26
CA GLY A 53 12.67 -1.06 -11.56
C GLY A 53 13.77 -2.13 -11.49
N LYS A 54 13.79 -3.02 -12.46
CA LYS A 54 14.66 -4.22 -12.45
C LYS A 54 16.16 -3.93 -12.40
N ASP A 55 16.61 -2.84 -13.02
CA ASP A 55 18.03 -2.44 -13.03
C ASP A 55 18.43 -1.68 -11.76
N ALA A 56 17.45 -1.23 -10.98
CA ALA A 56 17.66 -0.65 -9.65
C ALA A 56 17.88 -1.73 -8.57
N THR A 57 17.73 -3.02 -8.89
CA THR A 57 17.78 -4.11 -7.91
C THR A 57 18.94 -5.07 -8.14
N ALA A 58 19.42 -5.70 -7.06
CA ALA A 58 20.62 -6.53 -7.07
C ALA A 58 20.44 -7.88 -7.78
N ASP A 59 19.22 -8.39 -7.87
CA ASP A 59 18.91 -9.67 -8.52
C ASP A 59 18.12 -9.51 -9.82
N GLY A 60 17.96 -8.27 -10.31
CA GLY A 60 17.23 -7.98 -11.53
C GLY A 60 15.71 -8.11 -11.39
N SER A 61 15.19 -8.19 -10.17
CA SER A 61 13.74 -8.23 -9.92
C SER A 61 13.12 -6.85 -9.98
N VAL A 62 11.87 -6.77 -10.43
CA VAL A 62 11.00 -5.67 -10.06
C VAL A 62 10.59 -5.87 -8.61
N LEU A 63 10.71 -4.82 -7.78
CA LEU A 63 10.29 -4.84 -6.38
C LEU A 63 9.20 -3.81 -6.14
N MET A 64 8.12 -4.25 -5.48
CA MET A 64 7.05 -3.36 -5.00
C MET A 64 6.90 -3.57 -3.49
N GLY A 65 6.96 -2.50 -2.71
CA GLY A 65 6.73 -2.53 -1.26
C GLY A 65 5.49 -1.73 -0.90
N TYR A 66 4.67 -2.22 0.03
CA TYR A 66 3.43 -1.56 0.45
C TYR A 66 3.21 -1.66 1.96
N ASN A 67 2.84 -0.55 2.57
CA ASN A 67 2.28 -0.50 3.92
C ASN A 67 0.82 -0.09 3.86
N ASN A 68 -0.06 -0.94 4.33
CA ASN A 68 -1.46 -0.59 4.56
C ASN A 68 -1.60 0.07 5.93
N ASP A 69 -1.93 1.36 5.93
CA ASP A 69 -2.14 2.13 7.14
C ASP A 69 -3.62 2.53 7.22
N TRP A 70 -4.42 1.77 7.95
CA TRP A 70 -5.85 2.03 8.00
C TRP A 70 -6.33 2.33 9.43
N SER A 71 -6.93 1.40 10.11
CA SER A 71 -7.47 1.60 11.45
C SER A 71 -7.07 0.46 12.38
N ALA A 72 -7.08 0.73 13.68
CA ALA A 72 -6.68 -0.26 14.70
C ALA A 72 -7.49 -1.57 14.71
N ASN A 73 -8.58 -1.64 13.96
CA ASN A 73 -9.45 -2.82 13.87
C ASN A 73 -9.35 -3.53 12.52
N ASN A 74 -8.49 -3.09 11.63
CA ASN A 74 -8.25 -3.74 10.35
C ASN A 74 -7.33 -4.96 10.53
N TYR A 75 -7.40 -5.93 9.62
CA TYR A 75 -6.54 -7.11 9.62
C TYR A 75 -6.37 -7.65 8.21
N VAL A 76 -5.23 -8.28 7.94
CA VAL A 76 -4.91 -8.89 6.66
C VAL A 76 -5.17 -10.39 6.69
N TYR A 77 -5.62 -10.95 5.57
CA TYR A 77 -5.70 -12.38 5.32
C TYR A 77 -5.55 -12.69 3.82
N LEU A 78 -5.30 -13.93 3.50
CA LEU A 78 -5.01 -14.41 2.16
C LEU A 78 -6.05 -15.42 1.67
N GLU A 79 -6.21 -15.47 0.35
CA GLU A 79 -6.93 -16.52 -0.36
C GLU A 79 -6.11 -16.97 -1.57
N ALA A 80 -5.96 -18.28 -1.76
CA ALA A 80 -5.46 -18.82 -3.01
C ALA A 80 -6.67 -19.10 -3.92
N VAL A 81 -6.84 -18.28 -4.94
CA VAL A 81 -7.96 -18.37 -5.88
C VAL A 81 -7.55 -19.27 -7.05
N PRO A 82 -8.25 -20.38 -7.28
CA PRO A 82 -7.92 -21.28 -8.38
C PRO A 82 -8.17 -20.63 -9.75
N GLY A 83 -7.31 -20.90 -10.70
CA GLY A 83 -7.55 -20.57 -12.11
C GLY A 83 -8.43 -21.59 -12.81
N ASP A 84 -8.91 -21.23 -13.99
CA ASP A 84 -9.65 -22.10 -14.90
C ASP A 84 -9.16 -21.92 -16.36
N ALA A 85 -9.95 -22.32 -17.34
CA ALA A 85 -9.58 -22.19 -18.76
C ALA A 85 -9.53 -20.73 -19.26
N THR A 86 -10.09 -19.79 -18.51
CA THR A 86 -10.30 -18.39 -18.90
C THR A 86 -9.74 -17.39 -17.88
N HIS A 87 -9.37 -17.86 -16.69
CA HIS A 87 -8.88 -17.01 -15.62
C HIS A 87 -7.60 -17.56 -15.01
N ASN A 88 -6.66 -16.66 -14.73
CA ASN A 88 -5.42 -16.99 -14.06
C ASN A 88 -5.67 -17.42 -12.60
N GLN A 89 -4.87 -18.36 -12.11
CA GLN A 89 -4.74 -18.61 -10.68
C GLN A 89 -3.97 -17.45 -10.02
N TYR A 90 -4.36 -17.06 -8.80
CA TYR A 90 -3.66 -16.00 -8.06
C TYR A 90 -3.78 -16.15 -6.55
N VAL A 91 -2.87 -15.50 -5.82
CA VAL A 91 -2.94 -15.32 -4.36
C VAL A 91 -3.48 -13.91 -4.10
N LYS A 92 -4.64 -13.84 -3.53
CA LYS A 92 -5.37 -12.61 -3.21
C LYS A 92 -5.11 -12.17 -1.79
N LEU A 93 -4.93 -10.89 -1.62
CA LEU A 93 -4.77 -10.24 -0.34
C LEU A 93 -6.03 -9.45 -0.02
N TYR A 94 -6.53 -9.64 1.21
CA TYR A 94 -7.71 -8.97 1.72
C TYR A 94 -7.42 -8.21 3.00
N THR A 95 -8.19 -7.16 3.23
CA THR A 95 -8.33 -6.53 4.54
C THR A 95 -9.73 -6.72 5.11
N TRP A 96 -9.96 -6.15 6.27
CA TRP A 96 -11.21 -6.21 7.01
C TRP A 96 -12.45 -6.07 6.11
N GLY A 97 -13.45 -6.92 6.38
CA GLY A 97 -14.72 -6.89 5.64
C GLY A 97 -14.66 -7.48 4.23
N GLY A 98 -13.55 -8.12 3.85
CA GLY A 98 -13.41 -8.71 2.52
C GLY A 98 -13.07 -7.71 1.43
N VAL A 99 -12.44 -6.58 1.80
CA VAL A 99 -11.96 -5.60 0.82
C VAL A 99 -10.70 -6.16 0.15
N PRO A 100 -10.72 -6.34 -1.19
CA PRO A 100 -9.52 -6.73 -1.93
C PRO A 100 -8.47 -5.63 -1.90
N GLU A 101 -7.21 -6.00 -1.67
CA GLU A 101 -6.08 -5.06 -1.58
C GLU A 101 -4.98 -5.38 -2.61
N GLY A 102 -5.25 -6.30 -3.52
CA GLY A 102 -4.32 -6.75 -4.54
C GLY A 102 -3.90 -8.21 -4.38
N GLY A 103 -2.71 -8.54 -4.84
CA GLY A 103 -2.19 -9.90 -4.81
C GLY A 103 -1.13 -10.15 -5.87
N ILE A 104 -0.95 -11.42 -6.23
CA ILE A 104 -0.01 -11.86 -7.26
C ILE A 104 -0.59 -13.07 -8.00
N ASN A 105 -0.51 -13.07 -9.34
CA ASN A 105 -0.96 -14.21 -10.15
C ASN A 105 0.21 -15.09 -10.63
N VAL A 106 -0.12 -16.23 -11.21
CA VAL A 106 0.85 -17.25 -11.69
C VAL A 106 1.79 -16.79 -12.80
N HIS A 107 1.55 -15.61 -13.39
CA HIS A 107 2.43 -14.96 -14.37
C HIS A 107 3.35 -13.94 -13.73
N GLN A 108 3.46 -13.94 -12.40
CA GLN A 108 4.20 -12.95 -11.63
C GLN A 108 3.65 -11.52 -11.78
N LEU A 109 2.41 -11.34 -12.26
CA LEU A 109 1.79 -10.03 -12.22
C LEU A 109 1.38 -9.73 -10.80
N GLY A 110 2.02 -8.71 -10.21
CA GLY A 110 1.66 -8.14 -8.91
C GLY A 110 0.75 -6.91 -9.10
N ALA A 111 -0.28 -6.82 -8.27
CA ALA A 111 -1.11 -5.63 -8.15
C ALA A 111 -1.25 -5.27 -6.67
N LEU A 112 -1.10 -4.00 -6.34
CA LEU A 112 -1.31 -3.50 -4.98
C LEU A 112 -2.31 -2.34 -5.01
N TYR A 113 -3.24 -2.36 -4.08
CA TYR A 113 -4.01 -1.18 -3.73
C TYR A 113 -3.04 -0.15 -3.16
N GLY A 114 -3.16 1.07 -3.62
CA GLY A 114 -2.17 2.07 -3.25
C GLY A 114 -2.72 2.97 -2.16
N THR A 115 -2.83 4.24 -2.51
CA THR A 115 -3.07 5.28 -1.53
C THR A 115 -4.23 6.15 -1.99
N ALA A 116 -5.12 6.52 -1.08
CA ALA A 116 -6.09 7.57 -1.37
C ALA A 116 -5.34 8.89 -1.61
N THR A 117 -5.70 9.61 -2.65
CA THR A 117 -5.12 10.91 -3.00
C THR A 117 -6.16 12.02 -2.82
N SER A 118 -5.69 13.21 -2.47
CA SER A 118 -6.56 14.39 -2.39
C SER A 118 -6.60 15.10 -3.73
N LEU A 119 -7.74 15.05 -4.39
CA LEU A 119 -8.01 15.80 -5.61
C LEU A 119 -8.64 17.16 -5.28
N ASP A 120 -8.39 18.14 -6.15
CA ASP A 120 -9.01 19.44 -6.03
C ASP A 120 -10.55 19.34 -6.21
N LYS A 121 -11.27 20.14 -5.46
CA LYS A 121 -12.74 20.13 -5.47
C LYS A 121 -13.33 20.51 -6.84
N SER A 122 -12.66 21.35 -7.61
CA SER A 122 -13.09 21.70 -8.97
C SER A 122 -12.95 20.53 -9.94
N VAL A 123 -11.90 19.70 -9.77
CA VAL A 123 -11.73 18.45 -10.51
C VAL A 123 -12.89 17.50 -10.21
N LEU A 124 -13.16 17.22 -8.93
CA LEU A 124 -14.23 16.32 -8.52
C LEU A 124 -15.64 16.84 -8.86
N ALA A 125 -15.80 18.18 -8.97
CA ALA A 125 -17.07 18.75 -9.42
C ALA A 125 -17.29 18.58 -10.92
N ALA A 126 -16.22 18.61 -11.71
CA ALA A 126 -16.29 18.49 -13.18
C ALA A 126 -16.26 17.02 -13.65
N ASP A 127 -15.51 16.15 -12.94
CA ASP A 127 -15.43 14.70 -13.21
C ASP A 127 -15.66 13.89 -11.92
N PRO A 128 -16.91 13.82 -11.42
CA PRO A 128 -17.21 13.11 -10.18
C PRO A 128 -17.13 11.59 -10.37
N PHE A 129 -16.73 10.87 -9.31
CA PHE A 129 -16.80 9.41 -9.29
C PHE A 129 -18.21 8.92 -9.63
N VAL A 130 -18.28 7.91 -10.51
CA VAL A 130 -19.56 7.41 -10.99
C VAL A 130 -20.23 6.52 -9.94
N LYS A 131 -21.58 6.45 -10.00
CA LYS A 131 -22.36 5.59 -9.08
C LYS A 131 -22.31 4.11 -9.49
N LYS A 132 -22.12 3.85 -10.78
CA LYS A 132 -22.03 2.51 -11.37
C LYS A 132 -20.82 2.48 -12.27
N GLY A 133 -19.80 1.79 -11.88
CA GLY A 133 -18.52 1.68 -12.57
C GLY A 133 -17.63 0.71 -11.81
N TYR A 134 -16.35 0.73 -12.10
CA TYR A 134 -15.39 -0.16 -11.49
C TYR A 134 -14.97 0.32 -10.09
N GLY A 135 -14.84 -0.61 -9.14
CA GLY A 135 -14.48 -0.36 -7.76
C GLY A 135 -13.51 -1.41 -7.22
N GLY A 136 -13.81 -1.98 -6.06
CA GLY A 136 -12.95 -2.95 -5.40
C GLY A 136 -12.67 -4.23 -6.20
N GLU A 137 -13.48 -4.57 -7.18
CA GLU A 137 -13.26 -5.70 -8.10
C GLU A 137 -12.11 -5.52 -9.09
N ILE A 138 -11.56 -4.32 -9.23
CA ILE A 138 -10.45 -4.00 -10.16
C ILE A 138 -9.29 -4.96 -9.97
N TRP A 139 -8.93 -5.25 -8.72
CA TRP A 139 -7.81 -6.14 -8.40
C TRP A 139 -8.04 -7.56 -8.87
N ASP A 140 -9.26 -8.07 -8.69
CA ASP A 140 -9.63 -9.39 -9.17
C ASP A 140 -9.58 -9.47 -10.69
N LEU A 141 -10.11 -8.47 -11.37
CA LEU A 141 -10.13 -8.42 -12.84
C LEU A 141 -8.71 -8.37 -13.41
N ILE A 142 -7.82 -7.55 -12.84
CA ILE A 142 -6.41 -7.50 -13.24
C ILE A 142 -5.74 -8.86 -13.04
N LEU A 143 -5.83 -9.43 -11.84
CA LEU A 143 -5.14 -10.68 -11.52
C LEU A 143 -5.68 -11.89 -12.29
N GLN A 144 -6.98 -11.90 -12.59
CA GLN A 144 -7.62 -12.97 -13.36
C GLN A 144 -7.34 -12.90 -14.86
N GLN A 145 -7.26 -11.70 -15.45
CA GLN A 145 -7.32 -11.54 -16.89
C GLN A 145 -5.98 -11.13 -17.52
N CYS A 146 -5.09 -10.49 -16.75
CA CYS A 146 -3.84 -9.96 -17.27
C CYS A 146 -2.65 -10.86 -16.95
N THR A 147 -1.66 -10.89 -17.83
CA THR A 147 -0.40 -11.61 -17.67
C THR A 147 0.79 -10.68 -17.51
N THR A 148 0.66 -9.43 -17.95
CA THR A 148 1.70 -8.40 -17.89
C THR A 148 1.16 -7.10 -17.27
N ALA A 149 2.08 -6.28 -16.77
CA ALA A 149 1.74 -4.96 -16.26
C ALA A 149 1.13 -4.05 -17.35
N LYS A 150 1.62 -4.19 -18.59
CA LYS A 150 1.07 -3.43 -19.72
C LYS A 150 -0.39 -3.82 -20.01
N GLU A 151 -0.71 -5.12 -20.01
CA GLU A 151 -2.12 -5.57 -20.17
C GLU A 151 -3.00 -5.04 -19.04
N ALA A 152 -2.49 -4.96 -17.81
CA ALA A 152 -3.22 -4.37 -16.69
C ALA A 152 -3.50 -2.88 -16.93
N ILE A 153 -2.53 -2.11 -17.45
CA ILE A 153 -2.75 -0.70 -17.81
C ILE A 153 -3.76 -0.56 -18.96
N ASP A 154 -3.68 -1.42 -19.98
CA ASP A 154 -4.64 -1.43 -21.08
C ASP A 154 -6.08 -1.74 -20.60
N LEU A 155 -6.22 -2.65 -19.60
CA LEU A 155 -7.50 -2.95 -18.97
C LEU A 155 -8.03 -1.76 -18.14
N LEU A 156 -7.17 -1.09 -17.38
CA LEU A 156 -7.53 0.11 -16.61
C LEU A 156 -7.97 1.27 -17.51
N GLU A 157 -7.33 1.43 -18.68
CA GLU A 157 -7.76 2.38 -19.70
C GLU A 157 -9.18 2.06 -20.22
N GLN A 158 -9.48 0.79 -20.47
CA GLN A 158 -10.84 0.39 -20.88
C GLN A 158 -11.87 0.65 -19.76
N MET A 159 -11.50 0.36 -18.50
CA MET A 159 -12.36 0.62 -17.34
C MET A 159 -12.68 2.11 -17.17
N SER A 160 -11.74 3.00 -17.47
CA SER A 160 -11.92 4.44 -17.35
C SER A 160 -13.05 4.99 -18.24
N GLN A 161 -13.35 4.33 -19.35
CA GLN A 161 -14.45 4.70 -20.24
C GLN A 161 -15.83 4.49 -19.60
N THR A 162 -15.96 3.50 -18.73
CA THR A 162 -17.15 3.27 -17.90
C THR A 162 -17.12 4.13 -16.65
N GLY A 163 -15.94 4.45 -16.19
CA GLY A 163 -15.64 5.24 -15.01
C GLY A 163 -15.43 4.44 -13.73
N PHE A 164 -14.86 5.14 -12.74
CA PHE A 164 -14.48 4.57 -11.45
C PHE A 164 -15.39 5.05 -10.34
N THR A 165 -15.74 4.16 -9.42
CA THR A 165 -16.48 4.50 -8.21
C THR A 165 -15.53 5.01 -7.12
N TRP A 166 -16.07 5.66 -6.07
CA TRP A 166 -15.29 6.13 -4.93
C TRP A 166 -14.38 5.05 -4.32
N GLY A 167 -14.81 3.80 -4.31
CA GLY A 167 -14.03 2.68 -3.77
C GLY A 167 -12.77 2.34 -4.58
N ALA A 168 -12.57 2.95 -5.75
CA ALA A 168 -11.36 2.83 -6.55
C ALA A 168 -10.51 4.11 -6.55
N ALA A 169 -10.93 5.16 -5.81
CA ALA A 169 -10.21 6.44 -5.78
C ALA A 169 -8.83 6.29 -5.18
N GLY A 170 -7.82 6.83 -5.86
CA GLY A 170 -6.44 6.86 -5.38
C GLY A 170 -5.41 6.42 -6.40
N SER A 171 -4.22 6.15 -5.89
CA SER A 171 -3.10 5.65 -6.68
C SER A 171 -2.83 4.20 -6.36
N PHE A 172 -2.40 3.43 -7.33
CA PHE A 172 -2.00 2.03 -7.17
C PHE A 172 -0.89 1.66 -8.15
N ALA A 173 -0.33 0.47 -7.98
CA ALA A 173 0.73 0.00 -8.85
C ALA A 173 0.44 -1.42 -9.35
N VAL A 174 0.88 -1.67 -10.57
CA VAL A 174 0.94 -3.00 -11.18
C VAL A 174 2.35 -3.24 -11.68
N GLY A 175 2.85 -4.44 -11.49
CA GLY A 175 4.20 -4.81 -11.94
C GLY A 175 4.29 -6.25 -12.35
N ASP A 176 5.15 -6.52 -13.30
CA ASP A 176 5.57 -7.84 -13.73
C ASP A 176 7.11 -7.95 -13.67
N PRO A 177 7.75 -9.05 -14.09
CA PRO A 177 9.20 -9.18 -14.03
C PRO A 177 9.99 -8.17 -14.86
N ASP A 178 9.36 -7.50 -15.81
CA ASP A 178 10.02 -6.62 -16.77
C ASP A 178 9.82 -5.14 -16.47
N GLU A 179 8.66 -4.78 -15.91
CA GLU A 179 8.32 -3.37 -15.66
C GLU A 179 7.34 -3.18 -14.49
N VAL A 180 7.27 -1.97 -13.96
CA VAL A 180 6.30 -1.55 -12.95
C VAL A 180 5.73 -0.18 -13.29
N TRP A 181 4.41 -0.05 -13.11
CA TRP A 181 3.64 1.14 -13.42
C TRP A 181 2.94 1.69 -12.18
N LEU A 182 3.05 3.00 -12.00
CA LEU A 182 2.18 3.78 -11.13
C LEU A 182 0.95 4.21 -11.94
N PHE A 183 -0.24 4.00 -11.38
CA PHE A 183 -1.51 4.46 -11.93
C PHE A 183 -2.19 5.40 -10.93
N GLU A 184 -2.60 6.57 -11.38
CA GLU A 184 -3.28 7.58 -10.55
C GLU A 184 -4.64 7.91 -11.14
N LEU A 185 -5.71 7.71 -10.33
CA LEU A 185 -7.05 8.17 -10.65
C LEU A 185 -7.17 9.67 -10.34
N LEU A 186 -7.59 10.42 -11.32
CA LEU A 186 -7.67 11.88 -11.27
C LEU A 186 -9.12 12.40 -11.29
N GLY A 187 -10.09 11.49 -11.27
CA GLY A 187 -11.52 11.76 -11.30
C GLY A 187 -12.32 10.49 -11.58
N GLY A 188 -13.58 10.64 -11.96
CA GLY A 188 -14.43 9.50 -12.33
C GLY A 188 -13.98 8.80 -13.61
N HIS A 189 -13.39 9.56 -14.55
CA HIS A 189 -12.94 9.05 -15.85
C HIS A 189 -11.50 9.45 -16.19
N HIS A 190 -10.96 10.51 -15.56
CA HIS A 190 -9.58 10.95 -15.81
C HIS A 190 -8.59 10.15 -15.00
N TRP A 191 -7.48 9.82 -15.63
CA TRP A 191 -6.41 9.00 -15.07
C TRP A 191 -5.09 9.26 -15.77
N VAL A 192 -4.00 8.89 -15.12
CA VAL A 192 -2.65 8.86 -15.69
C VAL A 192 -1.90 7.65 -15.17
N ALA A 193 -1.05 7.07 -15.99
CA ALA A 193 -0.10 6.04 -15.58
C ALA A 193 1.31 6.41 -16.03
N GLN A 194 2.29 6.13 -15.17
CA GLN A 194 3.70 6.33 -15.44
C GLN A 194 4.47 5.04 -15.18
N ARG A 195 5.24 4.60 -16.17
CA ARG A 195 6.22 3.54 -16.00
C ARG A 195 7.38 4.06 -15.14
N VAL A 196 7.76 3.30 -14.11
CA VAL A 196 8.98 3.59 -13.35
C VAL A 196 10.18 3.18 -14.19
N PRO A 197 11.18 4.06 -14.45
CA PRO A 197 12.37 3.68 -15.20
C PRO A 197 13.08 2.47 -14.57
N ASP A 198 13.67 1.61 -15.41
CA ASP A 198 14.27 0.35 -14.95
C ASP A 198 15.34 0.54 -13.86
N ASN A 199 16.09 1.64 -13.90
CA ASN A 199 17.15 1.97 -12.94
C ASN A 199 16.68 2.87 -11.79
N ALA A 200 15.36 3.10 -11.63
CA ALA A 200 14.83 4.07 -10.67
C ALA A 200 14.08 3.41 -9.52
N PHE A 201 13.98 4.18 -8.44
CA PHE A 201 13.17 3.92 -7.25
C PHE A 201 12.18 5.07 -7.04
N LEU A 202 10.93 4.74 -6.81
CA LEU A 202 9.84 5.66 -6.57
C LEU A 202 9.25 5.42 -5.17
N ALA A 203 9.07 6.47 -4.39
CA ALA A 203 8.32 6.45 -3.13
C ALA A 203 7.02 7.22 -3.29
N HIS A 204 5.89 6.55 -3.05
CA HIS A 204 4.56 7.11 -3.25
C HIS A 204 3.77 7.17 -1.94
N PRO A 205 3.55 8.36 -1.41
CA PRO A 205 2.65 8.60 -0.28
C PRO A 205 1.21 8.82 -0.77
N ASN A 206 0.39 9.55 -0.01
CA ASN A 206 -0.99 9.87 -0.36
C ASN A 206 -1.13 11.13 -1.23
N LEU A 207 -0.33 11.25 -2.25
CA LEU A 207 -0.31 12.40 -3.17
C LEU A 207 -0.51 11.93 -4.60
N VAL A 208 -1.03 12.81 -5.46
CA VAL A 208 -0.78 12.71 -6.90
C VAL A 208 0.68 13.10 -7.12
N THR A 209 1.44 12.26 -7.81
CA THR A 209 2.90 12.44 -7.95
C THR A 209 3.38 12.47 -9.39
N VAL A 210 2.57 12.02 -10.34
CA VAL A 210 2.96 11.98 -11.76
C VAL A 210 3.11 13.40 -12.32
N ARG A 211 4.26 13.63 -12.94
CA ARG A 211 4.65 14.94 -13.50
C ARG A 211 5.40 14.74 -14.82
N GLY A 212 5.44 15.80 -15.63
CA GLY A 212 6.22 15.78 -16.88
C GLY A 212 5.68 14.77 -17.89
N VAL A 213 4.36 14.63 -17.96
CA VAL A 213 3.69 13.66 -18.82
C VAL A 213 3.85 14.04 -20.28
N ASP A 214 4.30 13.08 -21.08
CA ASP A 214 4.26 13.13 -22.53
C ASP A 214 3.45 11.93 -23.04
N LEU A 215 2.18 12.15 -23.38
CA LEU A 215 1.29 11.09 -23.90
C LEU A 215 1.69 10.57 -25.29
N ALA A 216 2.63 11.25 -26.00
CA ALA A 216 3.22 10.71 -27.22
C ALA A 216 4.27 9.62 -26.94
N ASP A 217 4.89 9.63 -25.74
CA ASP A 217 5.76 8.58 -25.24
C ASP A 217 4.94 7.45 -24.57
N THR A 218 4.24 6.68 -25.38
CA THR A 218 3.36 5.58 -24.89
C THR A 218 4.11 4.43 -24.24
N ALA A 219 5.45 4.40 -24.30
CA ALA A 219 6.27 3.43 -23.60
C ALA A 219 6.44 3.78 -22.10
N ASN A 220 6.32 5.05 -21.74
CA ASN A 220 6.51 5.52 -20.37
C ASN A 220 5.28 6.19 -19.76
N PHE A 221 4.34 6.68 -20.59
CA PHE A 221 3.14 7.36 -20.13
C PHE A 221 1.88 6.86 -20.84
N ARG A 222 0.81 6.73 -20.08
CA ARG A 222 -0.54 6.47 -20.56
C ARG A 222 -1.50 7.37 -19.77
N GLY A 223 -2.64 7.72 -20.33
CA GLY A 223 -3.61 8.56 -19.62
C GLY A 223 -4.80 8.94 -20.49
N SER A 224 -5.76 9.61 -19.87
CA SER A 224 -6.88 10.19 -20.60
C SER A 224 -6.35 11.13 -21.67
N PRO A 225 -6.85 11.05 -22.93
CA PRO A 225 -6.28 11.81 -24.05
C PRO A 225 -6.46 13.34 -23.91
N ASP A 226 -7.38 13.77 -23.08
CA ASP A 226 -7.77 15.17 -22.84
C ASP A 226 -7.30 15.72 -21.50
N LEU A 227 -6.30 15.07 -20.85
CA LEU A 227 -5.80 15.48 -19.52
C LEU A 227 -5.48 16.97 -19.41
N GLN A 228 -4.77 17.51 -20.39
CA GLN A 228 -4.39 18.92 -20.37
C GLN A 228 -5.57 19.82 -20.65
N GLU A 229 -6.35 19.54 -21.70
CA GLU A 229 -7.51 20.31 -22.13
C GLU A 229 -8.59 20.34 -21.04
N PHE A 230 -8.80 19.23 -20.34
CA PHE A 230 -9.71 19.19 -19.20
C PHE A 230 -9.23 20.11 -18.09
N ALA A 231 -7.94 20.06 -17.70
CA ALA A 231 -7.38 20.93 -16.67
C ALA A 231 -7.48 22.41 -17.06
N GLU A 232 -7.28 22.75 -18.34
CA GLU A 232 -7.48 24.11 -18.88
C GLU A 232 -8.96 24.52 -18.77
N SER A 233 -9.89 23.64 -19.17
CA SER A 233 -11.33 23.94 -19.18
C SER A 233 -11.90 24.28 -17.80
N ILE A 234 -11.31 23.71 -16.74
CA ILE A 234 -11.71 23.98 -15.35
C ILE A 234 -10.81 25.00 -14.64
N GLY A 235 -9.92 25.68 -15.39
CA GLY A 235 -9.04 26.74 -14.87
C GLY A 235 -7.95 26.27 -13.92
N ARG A 236 -7.52 25.01 -14.00
CA ARG A 236 -6.48 24.44 -13.14
C ARG A 236 -5.09 24.50 -13.76
N TYR A 237 -5.02 24.71 -15.06
CA TYR A 237 -3.80 24.88 -15.85
C TYR A 237 -4.00 25.91 -16.94
N SER A 238 -2.94 26.57 -17.34
CA SER A 238 -2.83 27.40 -18.53
C SER A 238 -1.46 27.19 -19.18
N PRO A 239 -1.32 27.16 -20.50
CA PRO A 239 -0.02 27.09 -21.19
C PRO A 239 0.95 28.20 -20.78
N ALA A 240 0.45 29.34 -20.27
CA ALA A 240 1.28 30.42 -19.72
C ALA A 240 1.95 30.05 -18.39
N ASP A 241 1.50 29.01 -17.70
CA ASP A 241 2.07 28.55 -16.43
C ASP A 241 3.32 27.69 -16.61
N GLY A 242 3.69 27.36 -17.85
CA GLY A 242 4.84 26.50 -18.21
C GLY A 242 4.42 25.08 -18.58
N PRO A 243 5.31 24.10 -18.48
CA PRO A 243 5.02 22.71 -18.82
C PRO A 243 3.88 22.13 -17.99
N PHE A 244 3.06 21.27 -18.60
CA PHE A 244 1.93 20.65 -17.92
C PHE A 244 2.39 19.72 -16.79
N ASP A 245 1.91 19.99 -15.59
CA ASP A 245 2.18 19.25 -14.38
C ASP A 245 0.85 18.66 -13.86
N VAL A 246 0.67 17.36 -14.04
CA VAL A 246 -0.58 16.65 -13.67
C VAL A 246 -0.85 16.77 -12.19
N ALA A 247 0.15 16.53 -11.34
CA ALA A 247 -0.04 16.61 -9.90
C ALA A 247 -0.46 18.03 -9.47
N TRP A 248 0.14 19.07 -10.05
CA TRP A 248 -0.22 20.45 -9.75
C TRP A 248 -1.61 20.84 -10.27
N ALA A 249 -2.01 20.28 -11.40
CA ALA A 249 -3.30 20.57 -12.03
C ALA A 249 -4.46 19.87 -11.32
N TYR A 250 -4.30 18.61 -10.90
CA TYR A 250 -5.40 17.78 -10.42
C TYR A 250 -5.49 17.67 -8.90
N ALA A 251 -4.37 17.71 -8.18
CA ALA A 251 -4.38 17.55 -6.73
C ALA A 251 -4.89 18.79 -5.98
N ASP A 252 -5.31 18.58 -4.74
CA ASP A 252 -5.37 19.69 -3.76
C ASP A 252 -3.93 20.16 -3.49
N ARG A 253 -3.60 21.36 -3.96
CA ARG A 253 -2.25 21.92 -3.88
C ARG A 253 -1.75 22.07 -2.45
N ALA A 254 -2.65 22.24 -1.48
CA ALA A 254 -2.27 22.30 -0.06
C ALA A 254 -1.73 20.96 0.42
N ASP A 255 -2.31 19.84 -0.05
CA ASP A 255 -1.88 18.51 0.34
C ASP A 255 -0.53 18.12 -0.30
N LEU A 256 -0.18 18.66 -1.48
CA LEU A 256 1.13 18.41 -2.13
C LEU A 256 2.34 18.80 -1.27
N GLN A 257 2.14 19.58 -0.20
CA GLN A 257 3.21 20.07 0.66
C GLN A 257 3.02 19.66 2.13
N THR A 258 2.09 18.73 2.41
CA THR A 258 1.88 18.26 3.78
C THR A 258 3.08 17.46 4.27
N PHE A 259 3.50 17.70 5.50
CA PHE A 259 4.63 16.98 6.08
C PHE A 259 4.34 15.47 6.25
N TYR A 260 3.09 15.08 6.36
CA TYR A 260 2.70 13.66 6.44
C TYR A 260 3.18 12.85 5.24
N ASP A 261 3.10 13.46 4.07
CA ASP A 261 3.45 12.84 2.80
C ASP A 261 4.91 13.05 2.46
N THR A 262 5.37 14.30 2.58
CA THR A 262 6.73 14.67 2.21
C THR A 262 7.79 14.00 3.08
N ASN A 263 7.51 13.80 4.39
CA ASN A 263 8.42 13.09 5.29
C ASN A 263 8.60 11.63 4.88
N ARG A 264 7.53 10.92 4.49
CA ARG A 264 7.61 9.51 4.05
C ARG A 264 8.40 9.38 2.75
N MET A 265 8.13 10.27 1.80
CA MET A 265 8.82 10.35 0.52
C MET A 265 10.31 10.64 0.73
N TRP A 266 10.62 11.68 1.51
CA TRP A 266 11.99 12.03 1.86
C TRP A 266 12.70 10.86 2.56
N GLY A 267 12.10 10.28 3.59
CA GLY A 267 12.73 9.20 4.36
C GLY A 267 13.07 7.98 3.52
N ALA A 268 12.21 7.63 2.55
CA ALA A 268 12.50 6.55 1.61
C ALA A 268 13.65 6.92 0.65
N TYR A 269 13.66 8.14 0.12
CA TYR A 269 14.73 8.62 -0.78
C TYR A 269 16.06 8.80 -0.08
N ASP A 270 16.06 9.29 1.17
CA ASP A 270 17.28 9.46 1.97
C ASP A 270 17.98 8.12 2.26
N LEU A 271 17.21 7.05 2.43
CA LEU A 271 17.76 5.70 2.61
C LEU A 271 18.41 5.11 1.35
N VAL A 272 17.95 5.47 0.17
CA VAL A 272 18.41 4.86 -1.09
C VAL A 272 19.36 5.76 -1.89
N ALA A 273 19.30 7.07 -1.69
CA ALA A 273 20.10 8.07 -2.43
C ALA A 273 20.50 9.27 -1.52
N PRO A 274 21.19 9.03 -0.39
CA PRO A 274 21.52 10.06 0.60
C PRO A 274 22.38 11.19 0.04
N SER A 275 23.22 10.95 -0.97
CA SER A 275 24.08 12.00 -1.58
C SER A 275 23.29 13.07 -2.31
N LEU A 276 22.01 12.86 -2.62
CA LEU A 276 21.14 13.89 -3.18
C LEU A 276 20.87 15.03 -2.19
N GLY A 277 21.13 14.85 -0.89
CA GLY A 277 20.98 15.86 0.14
C GLY A 277 19.54 16.41 0.24
N LEU A 278 18.55 15.58 -0.05
CA LEU A 278 17.13 15.96 0.05
C LEU A 278 16.77 16.28 1.50
N THR A 279 15.78 17.14 1.69
CA THR A 279 15.29 17.50 3.03
C THR A 279 13.81 17.21 3.18
N PRO A 280 13.30 16.97 4.39
CA PRO A 280 11.86 16.77 4.63
C PRO A 280 10.99 17.94 4.15
N THR A 281 11.60 19.15 4.10
CA THR A 281 10.91 20.39 3.74
C THR A 281 11.20 20.83 2.28
N MET A 282 11.71 19.91 1.43
CA MET A 282 12.01 20.26 0.05
C MET A 282 10.78 20.80 -0.68
N PRO A 283 10.93 21.92 -1.45
CA PRO A 283 9.82 22.51 -2.18
C PRO A 283 9.25 21.53 -3.22
N TYR A 284 7.95 21.64 -3.47
CA TYR A 284 7.28 20.83 -4.50
C TYR A 284 7.99 20.89 -5.86
N ALA A 285 8.37 22.08 -6.31
CA ALA A 285 8.99 22.29 -7.62
C ALA A 285 10.31 21.53 -7.83
N THR A 286 11.06 21.26 -6.77
CA THR A 286 12.37 20.58 -6.81
C THR A 286 12.33 19.14 -6.32
N ARG A 287 11.16 18.67 -5.86
CA ARG A 287 10.98 17.31 -5.36
C ARG A 287 11.05 16.32 -6.53
N PRO A 288 11.92 15.30 -6.48
CA PRO A 288 11.98 14.29 -7.53
C PRO A 288 10.73 13.41 -7.51
N VAL A 289 10.28 12.94 -8.66
CA VAL A 289 9.24 11.91 -8.78
C VAL A 289 9.81 10.53 -8.45
N TYR A 290 11.05 10.28 -8.88
CA TYR A 290 11.82 9.07 -8.59
C TYR A 290 13.30 9.44 -8.47
N VAL A 291 14.10 8.55 -7.89
CA VAL A 291 15.55 8.70 -7.74
C VAL A 291 16.26 7.45 -8.27
N VAL A 292 17.52 7.61 -8.66
CA VAL A 292 18.39 6.45 -8.96
C VAL A 292 19.07 6.04 -7.64
N PRO A 293 18.89 4.82 -7.16
CA PRO A 293 19.55 4.37 -5.93
C PRO A 293 21.08 4.37 -6.06
N GLU A 294 21.81 4.74 -5.01
CA GLU A 294 23.29 4.73 -4.99
C GLU A 294 23.88 3.31 -5.00
N LYS A 295 23.10 2.34 -4.58
CA LYS A 295 23.41 0.91 -4.65
C LYS A 295 22.20 0.17 -5.18
N GLN A 296 22.41 -0.94 -5.86
CA GLN A 296 21.31 -1.83 -6.22
C GLN A 296 20.59 -2.32 -4.97
N LEU A 297 19.25 -2.21 -5.00
CA LEU A 297 18.38 -2.52 -3.87
C LEU A 297 18.12 -4.02 -3.78
N THR A 298 18.05 -4.52 -2.57
CA THR A 298 17.58 -5.86 -2.28
C THR A 298 16.14 -5.80 -1.77
N ARG A 299 15.45 -6.93 -1.77
CA ARG A 299 14.17 -7.08 -1.08
C ARG A 299 14.25 -6.64 0.39
N GLN A 300 15.37 -6.92 1.06
CA GLN A 300 15.59 -6.53 2.46
C GLN A 300 15.68 -5.01 2.63
N ASP A 301 16.22 -4.29 1.64
CA ASP A 301 16.21 -2.82 1.66
C ASP A 301 14.76 -2.30 1.58
N ILE A 302 13.89 -2.90 0.76
CA ILE A 302 12.46 -2.54 0.70
C ILE A 302 11.75 -2.84 2.03
N MET A 303 12.02 -3.98 2.67
CA MET A 303 11.49 -4.32 3.99
C MET A 303 11.97 -3.36 5.07
N ALA A 304 13.23 -2.92 5.00
CA ALA A 304 13.80 -1.93 5.91
C ALA A 304 13.15 -0.55 5.73
N ILE A 305 12.94 -0.10 4.49
CA ILE A 305 12.20 1.13 4.18
C ILE A 305 10.78 1.06 4.77
N SER A 306 10.08 -0.05 4.55
CA SER A 306 8.73 -0.26 5.08
C SER A 306 8.67 -0.22 6.61
N SER A 307 9.77 -0.55 7.29
CA SER A 307 9.89 -0.57 8.75
C SER A 307 10.43 0.73 9.36
N TYR A 308 10.71 1.74 8.56
CA TYR A 308 11.49 2.91 8.96
C TYR A 308 10.69 3.93 9.77
N HIS A 309 11.33 4.46 10.85
CA HIS A 309 10.76 5.47 11.74
C HIS A 309 11.62 6.74 11.83
N TYR A 310 12.49 6.98 10.86
CA TYR A 310 13.43 8.12 10.78
C TYR A 310 14.55 8.07 11.82
N GLU A 311 14.94 6.88 12.28
CA GLU A 311 15.99 6.69 13.27
C GLU A 311 17.29 7.40 12.90
N GLY A 312 17.82 8.18 13.83
CA GLY A 312 19.08 8.91 13.63
C GLY A 312 19.01 10.17 12.78
N THR A 313 17.82 10.56 12.31
CA THR A 313 17.64 11.79 11.52
C THR A 313 17.05 12.93 12.36
N SER A 314 16.93 14.12 11.73
CA SER A 314 16.26 15.27 12.36
C SER A 314 14.78 15.05 12.63
N LEU A 315 14.16 14.04 12.01
CA LEU A 315 12.77 13.66 12.26
C LEU A 315 12.62 12.61 13.37
N ASP A 316 13.68 12.04 13.90
CA ASP A 316 13.62 11.07 15.00
C ASP A 316 13.16 11.73 16.30
N GLN A 317 11.88 11.56 16.63
CA GLN A 317 11.28 12.05 17.87
C GLN A 317 11.50 11.09 19.07
N THR A 318 12.12 9.93 18.83
CA THR A 318 12.25 8.87 19.83
C THR A 318 13.59 8.88 20.53
N GLN A 319 14.62 9.51 19.97
CA GLN A 319 16.02 9.46 20.39
C GLN A 319 16.50 8.01 20.56
N GLY A 320 16.36 7.20 19.51
CA GLY A 320 16.71 5.78 19.55
C GLY A 320 15.82 5.00 20.54
N TYR A 321 14.56 5.36 20.61
CA TYR A 321 13.52 4.78 21.47
C TYR A 321 13.70 5.06 22.97
N ALA A 322 14.59 5.96 23.34
CA ALA A 322 14.80 6.31 24.74
C ALA A 322 13.64 7.13 25.34
N LEU A 323 12.95 7.93 24.54
CA LEU A 323 11.88 8.82 25.01
C LEU A 323 10.47 8.21 24.84
N LYS A 324 10.22 7.48 23.76
CA LYS A 324 8.91 6.90 23.41
C LYS A 324 9.01 5.81 22.37
N SER A 325 7.95 4.99 22.25
CA SER A 325 7.79 4.08 21.11
C SER A 325 7.84 4.84 19.78
N PRO A 326 8.42 4.26 18.71
CA PRO A 326 8.42 4.89 17.39
C PRO A 326 7.00 5.16 16.86
N HIS A 327 6.02 4.37 17.28
CA HIS A 327 4.63 4.53 16.89
C HIS A 327 3.89 5.67 17.63
N ALA A 328 4.53 6.27 18.62
CA ALA A 328 4.03 7.48 19.31
C ALA A 328 4.56 8.79 18.70
N GLN A 329 5.22 8.74 17.56
CA GLN A 329 5.68 9.92 16.81
C GLN A 329 4.52 10.63 16.13
N THR A 330 4.61 11.96 16.03
CA THR A 330 3.59 12.80 15.40
C THR A 330 3.93 13.25 13.99
N ASN A 331 5.16 12.99 13.54
CA ASN A 331 5.70 13.38 12.24
C ASN A 331 5.47 12.33 11.13
N ARG A 332 4.61 11.37 11.36
CA ARG A 332 4.15 10.37 10.39
C ARG A 332 5.29 9.55 9.77
N PRO A 333 5.93 8.65 10.52
CA PRO A 333 6.92 7.71 9.97
C PRO A 333 6.30 6.76 8.93
N ILE A 334 7.15 6.09 8.15
CA ILE A 334 6.75 5.11 7.14
C ILE A 334 6.06 3.92 7.80
N CYS A 335 6.67 3.32 8.84
CA CYS A 335 6.01 2.34 9.69
C CYS A 335 5.25 3.08 10.80
N TYR A 336 3.94 3.01 10.79
CA TYR A 336 3.09 3.80 11.67
C TYR A 336 2.27 2.95 12.63
N SER A 337 1.67 3.59 13.64
CA SER A 337 0.84 2.90 14.65
C SER A 337 -0.35 2.15 14.06
N THR A 338 -0.85 2.60 12.91
CA THR A 338 -1.98 2.03 12.19
C THR A 338 -1.57 1.19 10.98
N THR A 339 -0.29 0.86 10.82
CA THR A 339 0.13 -0.10 9.79
C THR A 339 -0.42 -1.48 10.14
N ASP A 340 -1.38 -1.94 9.33
CA ASP A 340 -2.08 -3.20 9.53
C ASP A 340 -1.35 -4.38 8.89
N TYR A 341 -0.64 -4.13 7.81
CA TYR A 341 0.29 -5.08 7.21
C TYR A 341 1.30 -4.36 6.32
N SER A 342 2.38 -5.08 6.02
CA SER A 342 3.32 -4.71 4.98
C SER A 342 3.52 -5.89 4.03
N ALA A 343 3.65 -5.62 2.73
CA ALA A 343 3.92 -6.65 1.74
C ALA A 343 5.00 -6.18 0.76
N VAL A 344 5.82 -7.13 0.30
CA VAL A 344 6.84 -6.90 -0.74
C VAL A 344 6.66 -7.94 -1.83
N TRP A 345 6.42 -7.50 -3.06
CA TRP A 345 6.41 -8.35 -4.25
C TRP A 345 7.81 -8.37 -4.84
N GLN A 346 8.33 -9.57 -5.11
CA GLN A 346 9.58 -9.83 -5.81
C GLN A 346 9.25 -10.58 -7.11
N LEU A 347 9.44 -9.92 -8.26
CA LEU A 347 9.03 -10.39 -9.58
C LEU A 347 10.28 -10.52 -10.46
N ARG A 348 10.60 -11.74 -10.97
CA ARG A 348 11.93 -12.06 -11.52
C ARG A 348 11.86 -12.71 -12.90
N SER A 349 12.26 -11.99 -13.94
CA SER A 349 12.31 -12.48 -15.33
C SER A 349 13.23 -13.67 -15.54
N GLY A 350 14.29 -13.79 -14.75
CA GLY A 350 15.25 -14.91 -14.86
C GLY A 350 14.74 -16.24 -14.29
N ARG A 351 13.45 -16.38 -13.97
CA ARG A 351 12.83 -17.57 -13.39
C ARG A 351 11.57 -17.96 -14.16
N PRO A 352 11.21 -19.26 -14.19
CA PRO A 352 9.88 -19.66 -14.65
C PRO A 352 8.78 -18.99 -13.81
N ASP A 353 7.68 -18.60 -14.43
CA ASP A 353 6.59 -17.87 -13.76
C ASP A 353 6.17 -18.49 -12.42
N ALA A 354 5.89 -19.77 -12.40
CA ALA A 354 5.47 -20.46 -11.17
C ALA A 354 6.53 -20.49 -10.02
N ILE A 355 7.70 -19.88 -10.21
CA ILE A 355 8.80 -19.84 -9.22
C ILE A 355 9.26 -18.40 -8.99
N GLY A 356 9.14 -17.56 -10.02
CA GLY A 356 9.74 -16.22 -10.05
C GLY A 356 9.06 -15.23 -9.13
N GLY A 357 7.74 -15.31 -9.03
CA GLY A 357 6.93 -14.41 -8.25
C GLY A 357 6.81 -14.84 -6.78
N VAL A 358 7.15 -13.94 -5.87
CA VAL A 358 6.99 -14.16 -4.42
C VAL A 358 6.44 -12.90 -3.76
N MET A 359 5.33 -13.05 -3.08
CA MET A 359 4.82 -12.02 -2.17
C MET A 359 5.27 -12.33 -0.74
N TRP A 360 6.00 -11.40 -0.14
CA TRP A 360 6.45 -11.45 1.24
C TRP A 360 5.51 -10.62 2.10
N LEU A 361 4.76 -11.25 2.99
CA LEU A 361 3.74 -10.60 3.81
C LEU A 361 4.13 -10.56 5.28
N ALA A 362 4.14 -9.39 5.86
CA ALA A 362 4.26 -9.14 7.29
C ALA A 362 2.90 -8.72 7.84
N PRO A 363 2.18 -9.58 8.56
CA PRO A 363 0.95 -9.18 9.25
C PRO A 363 1.26 -8.18 10.36
N CYS A 364 0.51 -7.08 10.43
CA CYS A 364 0.74 -5.98 11.36
C CYS A 364 1.99 -5.13 11.00
N ARG A 365 2.46 -4.27 11.93
CA ARG A 365 3.60 -3.35 11.74
C ARG A 365 4.89 -4.10 11.37
N PRO A 366 5.54 -3.79 10.23
CA PRO A 366 6.68 -4.57 9.74
C PRO A 366 7.89 -4.53 10.67
N CYS A 367 8.09 -3.46 11.46
CA CYS A 367 9.17 -3.38 12.46
C CYS A 367 9.03 -4.43 13.56
N SER A 368 7.82 -4.90 13.84
CA SER A 368 7.49 -5.85 14.90
C SER A 368 6.76 -7.10 14.38
N SER A 369 6.95 -7.44 13.12
CA SER A 369 6.41 -8.61 12.44
C SER A 369 7.48 -9.32 11.63
N ALA A 370 7.15 -10.48 11.06
CA ALA A 370 8.02 -11.23 10.17
C ALA A 370 7.45 -11.27 8.75
N TYR A 371 8.29 -11.06 7.75
CA TYR A 371 7.93 -11.24 6.36
C TYR A 371 7.93 -12.72 5.95
N VAL A 372 6.78 -13.23 5.60
CA VAL A 372 6.53 -14.63 5.24
C VAL A 372 6.38 -14.78 3.73
N PRO A 373 7.14 -15.70 3.07
CA PRO A 373 7.09 -15.86 1.62
C PRO A 373 5.91 -16.71 1.17
N PHE A 374 5.11 -16.16 0.24
CA PHE A 374 4.05 -16.84 -0.50
C PHE A 374 4.37 -16.78 -1.99
N TYR A 375 4.63 -17.95 -2.61
CA TYR A 375 4.83 -18.02 -4.04
C TYR A 375 3.52 -17.78 -4.80
N ASP A 376 3.60 -17.23 -5.98
CA ASP A 376 2.47 -16.89 -6.85
C ASP A 376 1.62 -18.10 -7.28
N SER A 377 2.24 -19.26 -7.37
CA SER A 377 1.62 -20.50 -7.87
C SER A 377 1.00 -21.39 -6.79
N ILE A 378 0.96 -20.96 -5.53
CA ILE A 378 0.39 -21.78 -4.45
C ILE A 378 -1.13 -21.93 -4.60
N THR A 379 -1.65 -23.10 -4.20
CA THR A 379 -3.08 -23.43 -4.31
C THR A 379 -3.83 -23.40 -2.99
N SER A 380 -3.12 -23.17 -1.90
CA SER A 380 -3.73 -23.00 -0.56
C SER A 380 -2.79 -22.28 0.38
N VAL A 381 -3.36 -21.70 1.42
CA VAL A 381 -2.66 -21.13 2.57
C VAL A 381 -3.17 -21.80 3.85
N PRO A 382 -2.41 -21.81 4.97
CA PRO A 382 -2.89 -22.38 6.22
C PRO A 382 -4.19 -21.71 6.69
N ALA A 383 -5.10 -22.46 7.29
CA ALA A 383 -6.42 -21.96 7.70
C ALA A 383 -6.39 -20.70 8.59
N ALA A 384 -5.36 -20.55 9.43
CA ALA A 384 -5.19 -19.32 10.23
C ALA A 384 -4.91 -18.06 9.39
N TRP A 385 -4.40 -18.22 8.17
CA TRP A 385 -4.07 -17.14 7.24
C TRP A 385 -5.22 -16.78 6.27
N THR A 386 -6.31 -17.57 6.27
CA THR A 386 -7.54 -17.26 5.52
C THR A 386 -8.55 -16.42 6.32
N ASN A 387 -8.13 -15.95 7.49
CA ASN A 387 -8.94 -15.11 8.38
C ASN A 387 -8.00 -14.35 9.34
N LYS A 388 -8.58 -13.65 10.31
CA LYS A 388 -7.82 -12.82 11.26
C LYS A 388 -6.94 -13.59 12.26
N ALA A 389 -6.94 -14.94 12.29
CA ALA A 389 -6.28 -15.68 13.35
C ALA A 389 -4.76 -15.53 13.34
N ALA A 390 -4.11 -15.62 12.16
CA ALA A 390 -2.69 -15.37 12.05
C ALA A 390 -2.36 -13.89 12.40
N TYR A 391 -3.09 -12.94 11.83
CA TYR A 391 -2.92 -11.52 12.12
C TYR A 391 -2.96 -11.22 13.63
N ASN A 392 -3.93 -11.77 14.36
CA ASN A 392 -4.07 -11.53 15.80
C ASN A 392 -2.83 -11.97 16.61
N VAL A 393 -2.15 -13.03 16.18
CA VAL A 393 -0.93 -13.49 16.85
C VAL A 393 0.20 -12.45 16.70
N PHE A 394 0.45 -11.95 15.49
CA PHE A 394 1.44 -10.90 15.24
C PHE A 394 1.04 -9.58 15.90
N ARG A 395 -0.24 -9.24 15.86
CA ARG A 395 -0.77 -8.03 16.52
C ARG A 395 -0.55 -8.06 18.02
N THR A 396 -0.67 -9.22 18.67
CA THR A 396 -0.39 -9.36 20.10
C THR A 396 1.06 -9.02 20.42
N VAL A 397 2.03 -9.44 19.60
CA VAL A 397 3.44 -9.07 19.75
C VAL A 397 3.63 -7.56 19.62
N ALA A 398 3.08 -6.98 18.55
CA ALA A 398 3.19 -5.55 18.27
C ALA A 398 2.58 -4.69 19.40
N ASP A 399 1.40 -5.07 19.90
CA ASP A 399 0.74 -4.36 20.99
C ASP A 399 1.48 -4.54 22.32
N SER A 400 2.12 -5.71 22.55
CA SER A 400 2.96 -5.93 23.72
C SER A 400 4.19 -5.02 23.75
N LEU A 401 4.77 -4.69 22.60
CA LEU A 401 5.87 -3.73 22.48
C LEU A 401 5.42 -2.29 22.74
N ASP A 402 4.25 -1.90 22.25
CA ASP A 402 3.74 -0.53 22.35
C ASP A 402 2.99 -0.25 23.65
N ASN A 403 2.80 -1.23 24.52
CA ASN A 403 2.21 -1.04 25.84
C ASN A 403 2.94 0.08 26.60
N LYS A 404 2.15 0.90 27.27
CA LYS A 404 2.68 1.98 28.11
C LYS A 404 3.44 1.37 29.29
N GLY A 405 4.56 2.00 29.64
CA GLY A 405 5.36 1.63 30.81
C GLY A 405 6.82 1.41 30.46
N THR A 406 7.55 1.09 31.52
CA THR A 406 8.98 0.83 31.45
C THR A 406 9.27 -0.57 31.98
N VAL A 407 10.36 -1.16 31.51
CA VAL A 407 10.95 -2.40 32.02
C VAL A 407 12.41 -2.10 32.35
N ASP A 408 12.83 -2.33 33.58
CA ASP A 408 14.17 -2.01 34.07
C ASP A 408 14.61 -0.55 33.82
N GLY A 409 13.65 0.37 33.87
CA GLY A 409 13.90 1.80 33.63
C GLY A 409 13.91 2.21 32.14
N GLU A 410 13.77 1.30 31.21
CA GLU A 410 13.67 1.56 29.77
C GLU A 410 12.23 1.52 29.28
N ILE A 411 11.93 2.30 28.24
CA ILE A 411 10.65 2.18 27.51
C ILE A 411 10.52 0.76 26.98
N ARG A 412 9.35 0.16 27.17
CA ARG A 412 9.07 -1.23 26.84
C ARG A 412 9.46 -1.60 25.41
N TYR A 413 9.17 -0.74 24.43
CA TYR A 413 9.56 -0.95 23.04
C TYR A 413 11.09 -1.11 22.92
N LYS A 414 11.86 -0.17 23.48
CA LYS A 414 13.34 -0.21 23.44
C LYS A 414 13.89 -1.48 24.08
N HIS A 415 13.30 -1.90 25.20
CA HIS A 415 13.76 -3.07 25.94
C HIS A 415 13.58 -4.38 25.16
N TYR A 416 12.41 -4.56 24.50
CA TYR A 416 12.06 -5.84 23.87
C TYR A 416 12.26 -5.91 22.37
N ILE A 417 12.37 -4.79 21.64
CA ILE A 417 12.52 -4.83 20.18
C ILE A 417 13.77 -5.62 19.71
N PRO A 418 14.93 -5.62 20.44
CA PRO A 418 16.05 -6.47 20.05
C PRO A 418 15.71 -7.97 20.07
N LEU A 419 14.94 -8.43 21.05
CA LEU A 419 14.48 -9.83 21.12
C LEU A 419 13.58 -10.14 19.93
N VAL A 420 12.57 -9.32 19.67
CA VAL A 420 11.59 -9.52 18.58
C VAL A 420 12.30 -9.53 17.22
N ARG A 421 13.21 -8.57 16.98
CA ARG A 421 13.99 -8.52 15.73
C ARG A 421 15.00 -9.66 15.59
N SER A 422 15.56 -10.15 16.68
CA SER A 422 16.42 -11.34 16.65
C SER A 422 15.63 -12.58 16.20
N VAL A 423 14.43 -12.79 16.72
CA VAL A 423 13.58 -13.94 16.36
C VAL A 423 13.08 -13.82 14.90
N TYR A 424 12.48 -12.70 14.55
CA TYR A 424 11.93 -12.50 13.19
C TYR A 424 13.02 -12.36 12.12
N GLY A 425 14.11 -11.62 12.42
CA GLY A 425 15.24 -11.51 11.50
C GLY A 425 15.96 -12.84 11.29
N GLY A 426 16.04 -13.70 12.31
CA GLY A 426 16.52 -15.07 12.17
C GLY A 426 15.66 -15.90 11.22
N PHE A 427 14.33 -15.82 11.36
CA PHE A 427 13.38 -16.46 10.45
C PHE A 427 13.50 -15.94 9.01
N GLU A 428 13.56 -14.62 8.83
CA GLU A 428 13.68 -13.98 7.51
C GLU A 428 15.01 -14.34 6.83
N ALA A 429 16.11 -14.40 7.60
CA ALA A 429 17.41 -14.85 7.12
C ALA A 429 17.39 -16.33 6.69
N GLU A 430 16.72 -17.19 7.48
CA GLU A 430 16.51 -18.59 7.11
C GLU A 430 15.71 -18.73 5.81
N CYS A 431 14.61 -17.98 5.66
CA CYS A 431 13.80 -17.96 4.43
C CYS A 431 14.64 -17.50 3.23
N THR A 432 15.41 -16.43 3.38
CA THR A 432 16.31 -15.89 2.35
C THR A 432 17.38 -16.93 1.96
N GLY A 433 18.06 -17.52 2.93
CA GLY A 433 19.07 -18.55 2.67
C GLY A 433 18.50 -19.84 2.08
N ALA A 434 17.22 -20.14 2.34
CA ALA A 434 16.54 -21.30 1.78
C ALA A 434 16.00 -21.06 0.36
N GLN A 435 15.70 -19.81 -0.03
CA GLN A 435 15.00 -19.47 -1.27
C GLN A 435 15.66 -20.12 -2.51
N ALA A 436 16.95 -19.91 -2.72
CA ALA A 436 17.64 -20.47 -3.88
C ALA A 436 17.64 -22.02 -3.91
N ARG A 437 17.67 -22.69 -2.75
CA ARG A 437 17.58 -24.17 -2.68
C ARG A 437 16.16 -24.63 -3.00
N THR A 438 15.15 -23.97 -2.47
CA THR A 438 13.73 -24.25 -2.71
C THR A 438 13.40 -24.10 -4.19
N GLU A 439 13.85 -23.04 -4.83
CA GLU A 439 13.61 -22.76 -6.24
C GLU A 439 14.33 -23.75 -7.15
N ARG A 440 15.58 -24.13 -6.84
CA ARG A 440 16.27 -25.21 -7.58
C ARG A 440 15.55 -26.55 -7.45
N ALA A 441 15.00 -26.88 -6.29
CA ALA A 441 14.20 -28.09 -6.11
C ALA A 441 12.90 -28.01 -6.91
N ALA A 442 12.18 -26.89 -6.82
CA ALA A 442 10.95 -26.64 -7.58
C ALA A 442 11.18 -26.69 -9.11
N ALA A 443 12.30 -26.15 -9.59
CA ALA A 443 12.65 -26.17 -11.02
C ALA A 443 12.82 -27.57 -11.60
N ARG A 444 13.18 -28.57 -10.78
CA ARG A 444 13.28 -29.97 -11.17
C ARG A 444 11.93 -30.68 -11.25
N LEU A 445 10.90 -30.10 -10.66
CA LEU A 445 9.54 -30.61 -10.67
C LEU A 445 8.73 -29.98 -11.82
N ARG A 446 7.64 -30.62 -12.22
CA ARG A 446 6.75 -30.13 -13.29
C ARG A 446 5.29 -30.19 -12.87
N GLY A 447 4.47 -29.29 -13.44
CA GLY A 447 3.02 -29.27 -13.23
C GLY A 447 2.63 -29.30 -11.74
N ALA A 448 1.66 -30.11 -11.39
CA ALA A 448 1.11 -30.21 -10.04
C ALA A 448 2.16 -30.52 -8.96
N ALA A 449 3.21 -31.28 -9.26
CA ALA A 449 4.24 -31.60 -8.28
C ALA A 449 5.05 -30.37 -7.85
N ARG A 450 5.35 -29.46 -8.78
CA ARG A 450 5.99 -28.16 -8.49
C ARG A 450 5.09 -27.30 -7.61
N ILE A 451 3.85 -27.14 -8.01
CA ILE A 451 2.83 -26.35 -7.30
C ILE A 451 2.66 -26.86 -5.86
N THR A 452 2.47 -28.18 -5.69
CA THR A 452 2.37 -28.81 -4.37
C THR A 452 3.60 -28.53 -3.51
N TYR A 453 4.80 -28.63 -4.09
CA TYR A 453 6.04 -28.36 -3.36
C TYR A 453 6.12 -26.91 -2.85
N LEU A 454 5.80 -25.92 -3.69
CA LEU A 454 5.82 -24.51 -3.32
C LEU A 454 4.69 -24.16 -2.35
N THR A 455 3.50 -24.76 -2.51
CA THR A 455 2.38 -24.63 -1.57
C THR A 455 2.78 -25.14 -0.17
N ASN A 456 3.39 -26.32 -0.09
CA ASN A 456 3.86 -26.89 1.17
C ASN A 456 4.96 -26.02 1.80
N TYR A 457 5.90 -25.51 1.01
CA TYR A 457 6.95 -24.62 1.48
C TYR A 457 6.36 -23.35 2.09
N SER A 458 5.51 -22.62 1.36
CA SER A 458 4.87 -21.39 1.85
C SER A 458 4.04 -21.65 3.11
N SER A 459 3.27 -22.75 3.13
CA SER A 459 2.46 -23.14 4.30
C SER A 459 3.31 -23.47 5.53
N MET A 460 4.43 -24.16 5.34
CA MET A 460 5.39 -24.46 6.39
C MET A 460 5.98 -23.16 6.97
N ARG A 461 6.41 -22.23 6.12
CA ARG A 461 6.97 -20.93 6.56
C ARG A 461 5.93 -20.08 7.29
N ALA A 462 4.71 -20.05 6.80
CA ALA A 462 3.59 -19.35 7.44
C ALA A 462 3.29 -19.90 8.85
N THR A 463 3.26 -21.22 8.99
CA THR A 463 3.06 -21.90 10.29
C THR A 463 4.23 -21.65 11.24
N GLN A 464 5.47 -21.72 10.74
CA GLN A 464 6.69 -21.45 11.53
C GLN A 464 6.68 -20.01 12.06
N ALA A 465 6.45 -19.02 11.21
CA ALA A 465 6.39 -17.61 11.61
C ALA A 465 5.29 -17.35 12.65
N GLN A 466 4.11 -17.92 12.47
CA GLN A 466 3.02 -17.82 13.44
C GLN A 466 3.37 -18.46 14.79
N SER A 467 4.05 -19.60 14.80
CA SER A 467 4.50 -20.27 16.01
C SER A 467 5.56 -19.44 16.78
N LEU A 468 6.51 -18.84 16.06
CA LEU A 468 7.49 -17.93 16.64
C LEU A 468 6.80 -16.71 17.26
N ALA A 469 5.86 -16.10 16.54
CA ALA A 469 5.09 -14.97 17.04
C ALA A 469 4.28 -15.33 18.31
N ALA A 470 3.67 -16.50 18.35
CA ALA A 470 2.91 -16.96 19.51
C ALA A 470 3.78 -17.16 20.77
N GLY A 471 5.06 -17.49 20.58
CA GLY A 471 6.01 -17.70 21.70
C GLY A 471 6.60 -16.41 22.28
N LEU A 472 6.55 -15.29 21.55
CA LEU A 472 7.19 -14.03 21.96
C LEU A 472 6.52 -13.36 23.18
N PRO A 473 5.17 -13.25 23.29
CA PRO A 473 4.54 -12.56 24.43
C PRO A 473 4.88 -13.16 25.79
N VAL A 474 5.13 -14.47 25.85
CA VAL A 474 5.55 -15.15 27.10
C VAL A 474 6.96 -14.70 27.53
N GLN A 475 7.80 -14.26 26.60
CA GLN A 475 9.15 -13.76 26.85
C GLN A 475 9.16 -12.23 27.11
N MET A 476 8.00 -11.59 27.02
CA MET A 476 7.80 -10.16 27.21
C MET A 476 6.69 -9.92 28.26
N PRO A 477 6.91 -10.35 29.53
CA PRO A 477 5.90 -10.26 30.58
C PRO A 477 5.45 -8.84 30.93
#